data_beb2c3257bf778a9a3237f9be3c4852d
#
_entry.id   beb2c3257bf778a9a3237f9be3c4852d
#
_cell.length_a   1.000
_cell.length_b   1.000
_cell.length_c   1.000
_cell.angle_alpha   90.00
_cell.angle_beta   90.00
_cell.angle_gamma   90.00
#
_symmetry.space_group_name_H-M   'P 1'
#
loop_
_entity.id
_entity.type
_entity.pdbx_description
1 polymer ?
#
loop_
_entity_poly.entity_id
_entity_poly.type
_entity_poly.pdbx_seq_one_letter_code
_entity_poly.pdbx_strand_id
1 'polypeptide(L)'
;TVNTERGFLTGFSGTSYASSAAMMTDTHSHVRYFTQNGYTAEALHPIYGWFYNRKNVNPRLGFDEYLSFDNYFQAVEEASGDTDWGYTRDNHFFPEVEKRLNAVAAEGNYYFSYALTYQGHGPYADYNMADRKYVDKLEDQNPRDWAIFNNYLSNIAATDDALGDFVESLRENPAPVVLIFFGDHKPWLGEGDSGYKSMGINIDQSTLEGVLNYYTTPYVIWANDAAKAKLGVDFHGEGPDLSPFLLMKYLFETMGWPDDPMMAVQSDYLKNTTVIHPPYIRKDGKYQVLEGNESLLEMVRQYRCMEYYRANEKVKK
;
A
#
# COMPACT_ATOMS: atom_id res chain seq x y z
N THR A 1 6.55 -3.14 -1.12
CA THR A 1 7.64 -2.93 -0.14
C THR A 1 7.60 -1.52 0.45
N VAL A 2 8.59 -1.22 1.30
CA VAL A 2 8.74 0.09 1.93
C VAL A 2 8.74 1.27 0.92
N ASN A 3 9.17 1.06 -0.32
CA ASN A 3 9.12 2.10 -1.36
C ASN A 3 7.67 2.43 -1.78
N THR A 4 6.81 1.43 -1.92
CA THR A 4 5.38 1.61 -2.21
C THR A 4 4.69 2.36 -1.08
N GLU A 5 4.91 1.92 0.17
CA GLU A 5 4.43 2.59 1.38
C GLU A 5 4.85 4.06 1.42
N ARG A 6 6.15 4.34 1.23
CA ARG A 6 6.68 5.70 1.24
C ARG A 6 6.16 6.54 0.09
N GLY A 7 6.11 5.98 -1.11
CA GLY A 7 5.53 6.65 -2.28
C GLY A 7 4.11 7.10 -2.01
N PHE A 8 3.26 6.20 -1.51
CA PHE A 8 1.87 6.50 -1.16
C PHE A 8 1.75 7.58 -0.07
N LEU A 9 2.57 7.52 0.98
CA LEU A 9 2.49 8.44 2.11
C LEU A 9 3.13 9.81 1.86
N THR A 10 4.04 9.94 0.89
CA THR A 10 4.81 11.17 0.66
C THR A 10 4.59 11.80 -0.71
N GLY A 11 4.09 11.04 -1.67
CA GLY A 11 4.05 11.45 -3.07
C GLY A 11 5.41 11.37 -3.77
N PHE A 12 6.45 10.78 -3.17
CA PHE A 12 7.76 10.66 -3.78
C PHE A 12 7.82 9.44 -4.69
N SER A 13 8.39 9.60 -5.89
CA SER A 13 8.49 8.53 -6.91
C SER A 13 9.44 7.38 -6.52
N GLY A 14 10.03 7.51 -5.39
CA GLY A 14 10.73 6.46 -4.68
C GLY A 14 12.19 6.36 -5.07
N THR A 15 13.01 5.96 -4.41
CA THR A 15 14.30 5.30 -4.39
C THR A 15 15.30 5.95 -3.47
N SER A 16 15.61 7.24 -3.58
CA SER A 16 16.67 7.82 -2.74
C SER A 16 16.13 8.59 -1.52
N TYR A 17 14.95 9.17 -1.63
CA TYR A 17 14.36 9.95 -0.52
C TYR A 17 13.35 9.16 0.30
N ALA A 18 12.81 8.09 -0.26
CA ALA A 18 11.86 7.23 0.41
C ALA A 18 12.50 6.13 1.28
N SER A 19 13.84 6.02 1.32
CA SER A 19 14.49 5.02 2.16
C SER A 19 14.35 5.36 3.65
N SER A 20 14.19 4.36 4.50
CA SER A 20 14.10 4.53 5.95
C SER A 20 15.33 5.24 6.55
N ALA A 21 16.50 5.11 5.92
CA ALA A 21 17.72 5.79 6.32
C ALA A 21 17.70 7.31 6.01
N ALA A 22 17.01 7.72 4.93
CA ALA A 22 16.87 9.13 4.57
C ALA A 22 15.80 9.86 5.39
N MET A 23 14.86 9.14 6.01
CA MET A 23 13.77 9.70 6.82
C MET A 23 14.13 9.80 8.30
N MET A 24 15.32 10.31 8.63
CA MET A 24 15.74 10.54 10.02
C MET A 24 15.28 11.88 10.58
N THR A 25 14.73 12.75 9.76
CA THR A 25 14.19 14.06 10.11
C THR A 25 12.71 14.15 9.78
N ASP A 26 12.03 15.14 10.35
CA ASP A 26 10.64 15.42 9.98
C ASP A 26 10.53 15.67 8.48
N THR A 27 9.63 14.95 7.83
CA THR A 27 9.48 14.91 6.38
C THR A 27 8.09 15.35 5.98
N HIS A 28 7.97 16.10 4.89
CA HIS A 28 6.68 16.38 4.28
C HIS A 28 6.01 15.10 3.81
N SER A 29 4.72 14.98 4.07
CA SER A 29 3.92 13.79 3.75
C SER A 29 2.45 14.15 3.62
N HIS A 30 1.68 13.27 3.00
CA HIS A 30 0.22 13.37 3.01
C HIS A 30 -0.35 13.19 4.42
N VAL A 31 0.32 12.45 5.31
CA VAL A 31 -0.07 12.32 6.72
C VAL A 31 -0.15 13.68 7.39
N ARG A 32 0.86 14.54 7.17
CA ARG A 32 0.88 15.90 7.73
C ARG A 32 -0.23 16.78 7.17
N TYR A 33 -0.62 16.57 5.92
CA TYR A 33 -1.81 17.26 5.39
C TYR A 33 -3.03 16.91 6.22
N PHE A 34 -3.26 15.64 6.54
CA PHE A 34 -4.39 15.21 7.36
C PHE A 34 -4.30 15.78 8.78
N THR A 35 -3.18 15.66 9.48
CA THR A 35 -3.04 16.17 10.85
C THR A 35 -3.18 17.70 10.92
N GLN A 36 -2.67 18.43 9.93
CA GLN A 36 -2.83 19.88 9.83
C GLN A 36 -4.29 20.32 9.54
N ASN A 37 -5.11 19.42 9.02
CA ASN A 37 -6.54 19.61 8.80
C ASN A 37 -7.41 18.97 9.91
N GLY A 38 -6.83 18.68 11.07
CA GLY A 38 -7.56 18.25 12.27
C GLY A 38 -7.91 16.76 12.31
N TYR A 39 -7.24 15.92 11.51
CA TYR A 39 -7.37 14.48 11.60
C TYR A 39 -6.43 13.91 12.67
N THR A 40 -6.91 12.93 13.43
CA THR A 40 -6.03 12.02 14.17
C THR A 40 -5.46 11.00 13.17
N ALA A 41 -4.14 10.90 13.09
CA ALA A 41 -3.46 10.05 12.12
C ALA A 41 -2.71 8.90 12.81
N GLU A 42 -3.05 7.67 12.49
CA GLU A 42 -2.41 6.47 13.05
C GLU A 42 -1.87 5.55 11.96
N ALA A 43 -0.69 5.00 12.20
CA ALA A 43 -0.15 3.88 11.43
C ALA A 43 -0.30 2.58 12.22
N LEU A 44 -0.77 1.52 11.57
CA LEU A 44 -0.97 0.20 12.18
C LEU A 44 -0.23 -0.86 11.38
N HIS A 45 0.54 -1.72 12.06
CA HIS A 45 1.20 -2.85 11.42
C HIS A 45 1.40 -3.99 12.42
N PRO A 46 0.83 -5.18 12.21
CA PRO A 46 0.77 -6.24 13.20
C PRO A 46 2.07 -7.06 13.32
N ILE A 47 3.23 -6.40 13.11
CA ILE A 47 4.57 -6.95 13.33
C ILE A 47 5.41 -5.98 14.16
N TYR A 48 6.61 -6.39 14.58
CA TYR A 48 7.50 -5.61 15.43
C TYR A 48 7.84 -4.22 14.87
N GLY A 49 7.78 -3.22 15.72
CA GLY A 49 7.98 -1.81 15.33
C GLY A 49 9.38 -1.48 14.80
N TRP A 50 10.39 -2.30 15.09
CA TRP A 50 11.74 -2.15 14.53
C TRP A 50 11.81 -2.54 13.04
N PHE A 51 10.87 -3.32 12.56
CA PHE A 51 10.87 -3.81 11.16
C PHE A 51 10.80 -2.63 10.18
N TYR A 52 11.78 -2.54 9.29
CA TYR A 52 12.03 -1.37 8.43
C TYR A 52 12.09 -0.02 9.19
N ASN A 53 12.48 -0.05 10.46
CA ASN A 53 12.64 1.15 11.29
C ASN A 53 11.36 2.01 11.43
N ARG A 54 10.17 1.40 11.24
CA ARG A 54 8.89 2.13 11.21
C ARG A 54 8.59 2.89 12.48
N LYS A 55 8.99 2.36 13.66
CA LYS A 55 8.83 3.06 14.95
C LYS A 55 9.49 4.45 15.01
N ASN A 56 10.57 4.65 14.25
CA ASN A 56 11.26 5.93 14.18
C ASN A 56 10.80 6.77 12.98
N VAL A 57 10.36 6.12 11.89
CA VAL A 57 10.00 6.79 10.65
C VAL A 57 8.56 7.32 10.67
N ASN A 58 7.59 6.56 11.19
CA ASN A 58 6.19 6.98 11.17
C ASN A 58 5.94 8.29 11.91
N PRO A 59 6.50 8.55 13.12
CA PRO A 59 6.41 9.87 13.73
C PRO A 59 7.02 11.00 12.88
N ARG A 60 8.07 10.71 12.10
CA ARG A 60 8.69 11.69 11.19
C ARG A 60 7.82 12.02 9.99
N LEU A 61 6.94 11.11 9.59
CA LEU A 61 5.91 11.35 8.58
C LEU A 61 4.72 12.15 9.12
N GLY A 62 4.58 12.27 10.43
CA GLY A 62 3.53 13.04 11.08
C GLY A 62 2.36 12.23 11.62
N PHE A 63 2.50 10.91 11.73
CA PHE A 63 1.54 10.10 12.48
C PHE A 63 1.59 10.47 13.96
N ASP A 64 0.43 10.57 14.59
CA ASP A 64 0.27 10.81 16.01
C ASP A 64 0.64 9.56 16.80
N GLU A 65 0.30 8.38 16.28
CA GLU A 65 0.60 7.10 16.90
C GLU A 65 1.02 6.05 15.85
N TYR A 66 1.89 5.11 16.27
CA TYR A 66 2.23 3.91 15.52
C TYR A 66 1.99 2.68 16.38
N LEU A 67 0.97 1.90 16.00
CA LEU A 67 0.57 0.66 16.64
C LEU A 67 1.25 -0.52 15.94
N SER A 68 2.14 -1.20 16.67
CA SER A 68 2.92 -2.34 16.22
C SER A 68 2.68 -3.56 17.11
N PHE A 69 3.27 -4.70 16.78
CA PHE A 69 3.14 -5.91 17.55
C PHE A 69 3.56 -5.69 19.00
N ASP A 70 4.74 -5.13 19.22
CA ASP A 70 5.37 -4.98 20.52
C ASP A 70 4.70 -3.94 21.45
N ASN A 71 3.87 -3.04 20.94
CA ASN A 71 3.19 -2.04 21.78
C ASN A 71 1.66 -2.12 21.76
N TYR A 72 1.07 -2.96 20.90
CA TYR A 72 -0.39 -3.08 20.79
C TYR A 72 -0.86 -4.47 20.39
N PHE A 73 -0.43 -5.01 19.26
CA PHE A 73 -1.02 -6.21 18.67
C PHE A 73 -0.67 -7.51 19.37
N GLN A 74 0.40 -7.56 20.16
CA GLN A 74 0.70 -8.73 21.01
C GLN A 74 -0.45 -9.03 21.98
N ALA A 75 -1.03 -8.00 22.59
CA ALA A 75 -2.16 -8.17 23.50
C ALA A 75 -3.43 -8.62 22.75
N VAL A 76 -3.61 -8.21 21.49
CA VAL A 76 -4.72 -8.66 20.63
C VAL A 76 -4.56 -10.16 20.30
N GLU A 77 -3.35 -10.58 19.92
CA GLU A 77 -3.03 -11.98 19.65
C GLU A 77 -3.24 -12.86 20.89
N GLU A 78 -2.71 -12.45 22.03
CA GLU A 78 -2.91 -13.15 23.31
C GLU A 78 -4.40 -13.29 23.68
N ALA A 79 -5.19 -12.24 23.49
CA ALA A 79 -6.62 -12.25 23.76
C ALA A 79 -7.42 -13.15 22.79
N SER A 80 -6.97 -13.28 21.55
CA SER A 80 -7.59 -14.13 20.55
C SER A 80 -7.31 -15.62 20.76
N GLY A 81 -6.22 -15.96 21.47
CA GLY A 81 -5.71 -17.32 21.61
C GLY A 81 -5.00 -17.86 20.35
N ASP A 82 -4.81 -17.06 19.32
CA ASP A 82 -4.14 -17.41 18.06
C ASP A 82 -2.68 -16.90 18.09
N THR A 83 -1.84 -17.54 18.93
CA THR A 83 -0.53 -17.03 19.34
C THR A 83 0.68 -17.66 18.61
N ASP A 84 0.43 -18.51 17.61
CA ASP A 84 1.49 -19.34 17.02
C ASP A 84 2.27 -18.63 15.88
N TRP A 85 1.89 -17.41 15.49
CA TRP A 85 2.37 -16.78 14.25
C TRP A 85 3.46 -15.73 14.47
N GLY A 86 3.57 -15.12 15.68
CA GLY A 86 4.47 -14.00 15.96
C GLY A 86 4.07 -12.71 15.23
N TYR A 87 2.83 -12.63 14.75
CA TYR A 87 2.14 -11.46 14.22
C TYR A 87 0.63 -11.66 14.33
N THR A 88 -0.13 -10.58 14.37
CA THR A 88 -1.60 -10.68 14.42
C THR A 88 -2.17 -10.91 13.01
N ARG A 89 -2.99 -11.95 12.86
CA ARG A 89 -3.62 -12.29 11.59
C ARG A 89 -4.70 -11.28 11.19
N ASP A 90 -5.01 -11.20 9.90
CA ASP A 90 -5.86 -10.15 9.32
C ASP A 90 -7.30 -10.18 9.85
N ASN A 91 -7.84 -11.36 10.21
CA ASN A 91 -9.16 -11.51 10.86
C ASN A 91 -9.21 -10.91 12.28
N HIS A 92 -8.08 -10.67 12.92
CA HIS A 92 -7.96 -9.95 14.19
C HIS A 92 -7.44 -8.53 14.01
N PHE A 93 -6.69 -8.28 12.94
CA PHE A 93 -6.12 -6.98 12.64
C PHE A 93 -7.18 -5.96 12.17
N PHE A 94 -8.02 -6.32 11.19
CA PHE A 94 -9.03 -5.39 10.67
C PHE A 94 -10.06 -4.93 11.71
N PRO A 95 -10.57 -5.79 12.63
CA PRO A 95 -11.42 -5.33 13.73
C PRO A 95 -10.75 -4.27 14.62
N GLU A 96 -9.45 -4.35 14.86
CA GLU A 96 -8.74 -3.32 15.63
C GLU A 96 -8.60 -2.00 14.86
N VAL A 97 -8.44 -2.05 13.52
CA VAL A 97 -8.47 -0.84 12.67
C VAL A 97 -9.83 -0.15 12.79
N GLU A 98 -10.93 -0.91 12.72
CA GLU A 98 -12.29 -0.37 12.89
C GLU A 98 -12.53 0.18 14.30
N LYS A 99 -12.08 -0.53 15.32
CA LYS A 99 -12.17 -0.08 16.71
C LYS A 99 -11.48 1.28 16.92
N ARG A 100 -10.32 1.51 16.31
CA ARG A 100 -9.62 2.80 16.35
C ARG A 100 -10.42 3.88 15.62
N LEU A 101 -10.93 3.58 14.42
CA LEU A 101 -11.82 4.47 13.69
C LEU A 101 -13.02 4.90 14.56
N ASN A 102 -13.71 3.93 15.17
CA ASN A 102 -14.90 4.19 15.96
C ASN A 102 -14.59 4.99 17.23
N ALA A 103 -13.44 4.74 17.87
CA ALA A 103 -13.01 5.50 19.05
C ALA A 103 -12.77 6.99 18.70
N VAL A 104 -12.05 7.28 17.64
CA VAL A 104 -11.79 8.64 17.18
C VAL A 104 -13.07 9.36 16.71
N ALA A 105 -13.93 8.64 15.97
CA ALA A 105 -15.21 9.18 15.51
C ALA A 105 -16.17 9.50 16.66
N ALA A 106 -16.17 8.70 17.74
CA ALA A 106 -16.98 8.95 18.94
C ALA A 106 -16.60 10.24 19.68
N GLU A 107 -15.36 10.68 19.55
CA GLU A 107 -14.87 11.97 20.06
C GLU A 107 -15.22 13.14 19.15
N GLY A 108 -15.84 12.89 17.99
CA GLY A 108 -16.17 13.89 16.97
C GLY A 108 -14.98 14.31 16.09
N ASN A 109 -13.90 13.55 16.11
CA ASN A 109 -12.70 13.82 15.34
C ASN A 109 -12.71 13.09 14.00
N TYR A 110 -11.93 13.59 13.04
CA TYR A 110 -11.64 12.90 11.78
C TYR A 110 -10.47 11.93 11.97
N TYR A 111 -10.48 10.84 11.23
CA TYR A 111 -9.47 9.78 11.34
C TYR A 111 -8.79 9.51 10.00
N PHE A 112 -7.47 9.46 10.01
CA PHE A 112 -6.65 8.96 8.91
C PHE A 112 -5.85 7.75 9.41
N SER A 113 -6.04 6.61 8.78
CA SER A 113 -5.33 5.38 9.12
C SER A 113 -4.52 4.86 7.95
N TYR A 114 -3.26 4.48 8.21
CA TYR A 114 -2.48 3.66 7.32
C TYR A 114 -2.27 2.29 7.96
N ALA A 115 -3.05 1.32 7.51
CA ALA A 115 -3.05 -0.05 8.03
C ALA A 115 -2.33 -0.98 7.06
N LEU A 116 -1.21 -1.56 7.47
CA LEU A 116 -0.41 -2.49 6.67
C LEU A 116 -0.54 -3.90 7.24
N THR A 117 -1.13 -4.82 6.51
CA THR A 117 -1.26 -6.23 6.89
C THR A 117 0.08 -6.96 6.81
N TYR A 118 0.15 -8.18 7.37
CA TYR A 118 1.36 -9.00 7.31
C TYR A 118 1.10 -10.46 6.93
N GLN A 119 -0.11 -10.95 7.05
CA GLN A 119 -0.46 -12.37 6.84
C GLN A 119 -0.06 -12.91 5.46
N GLY A 120 -0.14 -12.07 4.43
CA GLY A 120 0.29 -12.41 3.06
C GLY A 120 1.81 -12.43 2.85
N HIS A 121 2.63 -12.09 3.85
CA HIS A 121 4.08 -11.97 3.70
C HIS A 121 4.79 -13.34 3.76
N GLY A 122 5.75 -13.58 2.84
CA GLY A 122 6.62 -14.76 2.89
C GLY A 122 7.69 -14.67 4.01
N PRO A 123 8.54 -15.70 4.17
CA PRO A 123 8.65 -16.88 3.30
C PRO A 123 7.52 -17.88 3.50
N TYR A 124 7.11 -18.56 2.43
CA TYR A 124 6.10 -19.62 2.50
C TYR A 124 6.80 -20.98 2.62
N ALA A 125 6.18 -21.88 3.39
CA ALA A 125 6.70 -23.24 3.54
C ALA A 125 6.79 -23.96 2.17
N ASP A 126 7.83 -24.77 1.99
CA ASP A 126 8.07 -25.56 0.79
C ASP A 126 7.38 -26.95 0.84
N TYR A 127 6.48 -27.12 1.81
CA TYR A 127 5.51 -28.21 1.92
C TYR A 127 4.12 -27.65 2.12
N ASN A 128 3.08 -28.37 1.69
CA ASN A 128 1.72 -27.85 1.73
C ASN A 128 1.21 -27.73 3.18
N MET A 129 0.86 -26.52 3.58
CA MET A 129 0.21 -26.19 4.86
C MET A 129 -1.23 -25.72 4.66
N ALA A 130 -1.64 -25.43 3.42
CA ALA A 130 -2.99 -24.98 3.11
C ALA A 130 -4.03 -26.08 3.42
N ASP A 131 -5.19 -25.64 3.87
CA ASP A 131 -6.34 -26.51 4.20
C ASP A 131 -6.94 -27.20 2.96
N ARG A 132 -6.72 -26.60 1.79
CA ARG A 132 -7.20 -27.10 0.49
C ARG A 132 -6.24 -26.76 -0.65
N LYS A 133 -6.53 -27.29 -1.82
CA LYS A 133 -5.89 -26.88 -3.06
C LYS A 133 -6.53 -25.57 -3.56
N TYR A 134 -5.74 -24.55 -3.65
CA TYR A 134 -6.13 -23.27 -4.26
C TYR A 134 -5.74 -23.22 -5.75
N VAL A 135 -4.77 -24.03 -6.16
CA VAL A 135 -4.32 -24.17 -7.55
C VAL A 135 -3.96 -25.63 -7.83
N ASP A 136 -4.30 -26.11 -9.02
CA ASP A 136 -3.91 -27.44 -9.44
C ASP A 136 -2.41 -27.51 -9.73
N LYS A 137 -1.78 -28.60 -9.26
CA LYS A 137 -0.39 -28.87 -9.56
C LYS A 137 -0.26 -29.31 -11.02
N LEU A 138 0.64 -28.66 -11.77
CA LEU A 138 0.96 -29.08 -13.13
C LEU A 138 1.71 -30.41 -13.12
N GLU A 139 1.62 -31.18 -14.23
CA GLU A 139 2.15 -32.53 -14.30
C GLU A 139 3.64 -32.63 -13.94
N ASP A 140 4.46 -31.75 -14.52
CA ASP A 140 5.91 -31.67 -14.30
C ASP A 140 6.36 -30.65 -13.26
N GLN A 141 5.42 -30.05 -12.52
CA GLN A 141 5.74 -29.03 -11.54
C GLN A 141 6.45 -29.63 -10.32
N ASN A 142 7.52 -28.98 -9.87
CA ASN A 142 8.18 -29.33 -8.62
C ASN A 142 7.18 -29.22 -7.44
N PRO A 143 7.02 -30.29 -6.63
CA PRO A 143 6.09 -30.27 -5.49
C PRO A 143 6.35 -29.14 -4.49
N ARG A 144 7.61 -28.73 -4.30
CA ARG A 144 8.00 -27.63 -3.40
C ARG A 144 7.51 -26.27 -3.94
N ASP A 145 7.71 -26.01 -5.23
CA ASP A 145 7.28 -24.77 -5.86
C ASP A 145 5.75 -24.67 -5.88
N TRP A 146 5.06 -25.78 -6.14
CA TRP A 146 3.61 -25.83 -6.02
C TRP A 146 3.16 -25.55 -4.59
N ALA A 147 3.80 -26.14 -3.58
CA ALA A 147 3.44 -25.94 -2.17
C ALA A 147 3.61 -24.46 -1.75
N ILE A 148 4.72 -23.83 -2.11
CA ILE A 148 4.97 -22.40 -1.87
C ILE A 148 3.84 -21.56 -2.48
N PHE A 149 3.47 -21.85 -3.73
CA PHE A 149 2.43 -21.10 -4.43
C PHE A 149 1.04 -21.33 -3.81
N ASN A 150 0.70 -22.58 -3.46
CA ASN A 150 -0.58 -22.93 -2.84
C ASN A 150 -0.70 -22.32 -1.43
N ASN A 151 0.37 -22.28 -0.64
CA ASN A 151 0.41 -21.64 0.67
C ASN A 151 0.25 -20.11 0.56
N TYR A 152 0.88 -19.48 -0.44
CA TYR A 152 0.66 -18.07 -0.73
C TYR A 152 -0.82 -17.80 -1.02
N LEU A 153 -1.45 -18.56 -1.91
CA LEU A 153 -2.87 -18.39 -2.25
C LEU A 153 -3.79 -18.62 -1.06
N SER A 154 -3.45 -19.56 -0.16
CA SER A 154 -4.18 -19.75 1.11
C SER A 154 -4.16 -18.51 1.99
N ASN A 155 -3.00 -17.87 2.12
CA ASN A 155 -2.88 -16.63 2.90
C ASN A 155 -3.65 -15.47 2.26
N ILE A 156 -3.58 -15.33 0.93
CA ILE A 156 -4.35 -14.30 0.21
C ILE A 156 -5.86 -14.53 0.35
N ALA A 157 -6.33 -15.78 0.24
CA ALA A 157 -7.75 -16.09 0.45
C ALA A 157 -8.22 -15.73 1.86
N ALA A 158 -7.40 -16.02 2.89
CA ALA A 158 -7.73 -15.65 4.26
C ALA A 158 -7.73 -14.12 4.48
N THR A 159 -6.83 -13.39 3.82
CA THR A 159 -6.85 -11.91 3.81
C THR A 159 -8.09 -11.37 3.09
N ASP A 160 -8.48 -11.99 1.96
CA ASP A 160 -9.67 -11.59 1.18
C ASP A 160 -10.96 -11.78 2.01
N ASP A 161 -11.10 -12.93 2.68
CA ASP A 161 -12.22 -13.20 3.58
C ASP A 161 -12.27 -12.15 4.71
N ALA A 162 -11.15 -11.88 5.38
CA ALA A 162 -11.09 -10.89 6.46
C ALA A 162 -11.34 -9.45 5.98
N LEU A 163 -10.87 -9.10 4.78
CA LEU A 163 -11.15 -7.81 4.14
C LEU A 163 -12.65 -7.69 3.78
N GLY A 164 -13.26 -8.78 3.32
CA GLY A 164 -14.69 -8.84 3.03
C GLY A 164 -15.53 -8.51 4.28
N ASP A 165 -15.25 -9.17 5.40
CA ASP A 165 -15.90 -8.92 6.68
C ASP A 165 -15.70 -7.47 7.14
N PHE A 166 -14.48 -6.94 6.99
CA PHE A 166 -14.18 -5.54 7.33
C PHE A 166 -14.95 -4.55 6.46
N VAL A 167 -15.04 -4.76 5.16
CA VAL A 167 -15.82 -3.90 4.26
C VAL A 167 -17.31 -3.94 4.60
N GLU A 168 -17.88 -5.12 4.94
CA GLU A 168 -19.27 -5.22 5.35
C GLU A 168 -19.53 -4.47 6.68
N SER A 169 -18.60 -4.55 7.64
CA SER A 169 -18.69 -3.79 8.88
C SER A 169 -18.62 -2.28 8.63
N LEU A 170 -17.70 -1.82 7.77
CA LEU A 170 -17.62 -0.41 7.38
C LEU A 170 -18.83 0.07 6.58
N ARG A 171 -19.53 -0.81 5.87
CA ARG A 171 -20.78 -0.49 5.16
C ARG A 171 -21.88 -0.05 6.11
N GLU A 172 -21.97 -0.73 7.25
CA GLU A 172 -22.97 -0.43 8.31
C GLU A 172 -22.53 0.74 9.23
N ASN A 173 -21.28 1.21 9.10
CA ASN A 173 -20.75 2.26 9.95
C ASN A 173 -21.42 3.62 9.64
N PRO A 174 -21.97 4.35 10.63
CA PRO A 174 -22.61 5.63 10.41
C PRO A 174 -21.63 6.77 10.05
N ALA A 175 -20.36 6.62 10.37
CA ALA A 175 -19.34 7.60 9.99
C ALA A 175 -19.04 7.53 8.48
N PRO A 176 -18.80 8.66 7.80
CA PRO A 176 -18.35 8.66 6.42
C PRO A 176 -16.96 8.02 6.31
N VAL A 177 -16.86 6.88 5.62
CA VAL A 177 -15.61 6.13 5.45
C VAL A 177 -15.26 5.99 3.98
N VAL A 178 -14.02 6.34 3.63
CA VAL A 178 -13.38 6.03 2.35
C VAL A 178 -12.22 5.08 2.61
N LEU A 179 -12.18 3.95 1.93
CA LEU A 179 -11.15 2.94 2.02
C LEU A 179 -10.36 2.88 0.72
N ILE A 180 -9.02 2.93 0.81
CA ILE A 180 -8.14 2.52 -0.27
C ILE A 180 -7.47 1.22 0.16
N PHE A 181 -7.63 0.18 -0.64
CA PHE A 181 -6.90 -1.07 -0.48
C PHE A 181 -6.00 -1.28 -1.70
N PHE A 182 -4.72 -1.60 -1.48
CA PHE A 182 -3.78 -1.87 -2.56
C PHE A 182 -2.69 -2.84 -2.13
N GLY A 183 -2.19 -3.63 -3.09
CA GLY A 183 -1.02 -4.47 -2.87
C GLY A 183 0.26 -3.63 -2.92
N ASP A 184 1.16 -3.85 -1.97
CA ASP A 184 2.42 -3.10 -1.90
C ASP A 184 3.52 -3.67 -2.80
N HIS A 185 3.52 -4.99 -3.04
CA HIS A 185 4.42 -5.68 -3.97
C HIS A 185 3.95 -7.12 -4.26
N LYS A 186 4.53 -7.73 -5.30
CA LYS A 186 4.36 -9.18 -5.55
C LYS A 186 5.10 -10.01 -4.49
N PRO A 187 4.62 -11.23 -4.20
CA PRO A 187 5.25 -12.11 -3.24
C PRO A 187 6.60 -12.65 -3.72
N TRP A 188 7.48 -13.02 -2.79
CA TRP A 188 8.60 -13.91 -3.09
C TRP A 188 8.11 -15.36 -3.13
N LEU A 189 8.24 -16.02 -4.28
CA LEU A 189 7.76 -17.38 -4.50
C LEU A 189 8.92 -18.38 -4.77
N GLY A 190 9.82 -18.49 -3.80
CA GLY A 190 10.92 -19.45 -3.84
C GLY A 190 12.23 -18.89 -4.42
N GLU A 191 13.31 -19.62 -4.18
CA GLU A 191 14.65 -19.23 -4.61
C GLU A 191 14.75 -19.18 -6.13
N GLY A 192 15.37 -18.10 -6.64
CA GLY A 192 15.50 -17.87 -8.07
C GLY A 192 14.17 -17.74 -8.81
N ASP A 193 13.12 -17.30 -8.10
CA ASP A 193 11.77 -17.11 -8.64
C ASP A 193 11.13 -18.40 -9.17
N SER A 194 11.48 -19.53 -8.55
CA SER A 194 11.08 -20.85 -9.03
C SER A 194 9.57 -21.06 -9.10
N GLY A 195 8.81 -20.50 -8.15
CA GLY A 195 7.36 -20.54 -8.16
C GLY A 195 6.74 -19.87 -9.38
N TYR A 196 7.21 -18.67 -9.77
CA TYR A 196 6.76 -17.98 -10.99
C TYR A 196 7.10 -18.78 -12.24
N LYS A 197 8.34 -19.26 -12.33
CA LYS A 197 8.80 -20.07 -13.46
C LYS A 197 8.00 -21.36 -13.61
N SER A 198 7.70 -22.03 -12.49
CA SER A 198 6.92 -23.28 -12.49
C SER A 198 5.49 -23.10 -12.97
N MET A 199 4.95 -21.88 -12.86
CA MET A 199 3.62 -21.50 -13.36
C MET A 199 3.67 -20.88 -14.76
N GLY A 200 4.83 -20.80 -15.39
CA GLY A 200 5.01 -20.18 -16.71
C GLY A 200 4.81 -18.65 -16.72
N ILE A 201 4.93 -18.00 -15.56
CA ILE A 201 4.77 -16.54 -15.44
C ILE A 201 6.13 -15.89 -15.77
N ASN A 202 6.16 -15.09 -16.84
CA ASN A 202 7.33 -14.30 -17.20
C ASN A 202 7.52 -13.15 -16.21
N ILE A 203 8.66 -13.12 -15.51
CA ILE A 203 9.07 -12.03 -14.61
C ILE A 203 10.47 -11.49 -14.97
N ASP A 204 10.90 -11.69 -16.22
CA ASP A 204 12.15 -11.13 -16.74
C ASP A 204 12.04 -9.60 -16.86
N GLN A 205 12.68 -8.89 -15.93
CA GLN A 205 12.66 -7.42 -15.85
C GLN A 205 13.38 -6.73 -17.00
N SER A 206 14.00 -7.45 -17.91
CA SER A 206 14.52 -6.91 -19.18
C SER A 206 13.41 -6.65 -20.21
N THR A 207 12.21 -7.19 -19.98
CA THR A 207 11.03 -7.04 -20.84
C THR A 207 9.92 -6.26 -20.14
N LEU A 208 9.10 -5.55 -20.93
CA LEU A 208 7.94 -4.85 -20.38
C LEU A 208 6.96 -5.82 -19.69
N GLU A 209 6.68 -6.96 -20.33
CA GLU A 209 5.79 -7.98 -19.76
C GLU A 209 6.29 -8.44 -18.39
N GLY A 210 7.58 -8.78 -18.29
CA GLY A 210 8.15 -9.22 -17.02
C GLY A 210 8.15 -8.14 -15.94
N VAL A 211 8.39 -6.87 -16.31
CA VAL A 211 8.26 -5.74 -15.39
C VAL A 211 6.82 -5.60 -14.90
N LEU A 212 5.83 -5.66 -15.79
CA LEU A 212 4.42 -5.58 -15.40
C LEU A 212 4.01 -6.75 -14.52
N ASN A 213 4.37 -7.97 -14.87
CA ASN A 213 4.07 -9.15 -14.05
C ASN A 213 4.71 -9.09 -12.67
N TYR A 214 5.89 -8.47 -12.53
CA TYR A 214 6.62 -8.40 -11.27
C TYR A 214 6.16 -7.25 -10.36
N TYR A 215 5.81 -6.09 -10.92
CA TYR A 215 5.55 -4.87 -10.14
C TYR A 215 4.09 -4.45 -10.05
N THR A 216 3.22 -4.93 -10.95
CA THR A 216 1.80 -4.50 -10.92
C THR A 216 1.02 -5.22 -9.83
N THR A 217 0.33 -4.46 -9.00
CA THR A 217 -0.60 -4.94 -7.97
C THR A 217 -1.96 -4.24 -8.14
N PRO A 218 -3.07 -4.87 -7.74
CA PRO A 218 -4.38 -4.22 -7.80
C PRO A 218 -4.53 -3.14 -6.73
N TYR A 219 -5.41 -2.17 -6.98
CA TYR A 219 -5.95 -1.29 -5.97
C TYR A 219 -7.46 -1.14 -6.11
N VAL A 220 -8.11 -0.83 -5.00
CA VAL A 220 -9.54 -0.54 -4.91
C VAL A 220 -9.73 0.73 -4.10
N ILE A 221 -10.60 1.64 -4.57
CA ILE A 221 -11.11 2.76 -3.79
C ILE A 221 -12.58 2.49 -3.55
N TRP A 222 -12.98 2.42 -2.30
CA TRP A 222 -14.34 2.13 -1.87
C TRP A 222 -14.81 3.17 -0.85
N ALA A 223 -16.10 3.41 -0.81
CA ALA A 223 -16.71 4.30 0.17
C ALA A 223 -18.07 3.74 0.63
N ASN A 224 -18.40 3.95 1.92
CA ASN A 224 -19.73 3.65 2.40
C ASN A 224 -20.76 4.72 1.97
N ASP A 225 -22.04 4.44 2.16
CA ASP A 225 -23.10 5.33 1.70
C ASP A 225 -23.06 6.70 2.39
N ALA A 226 -22.63 6.76 3.65
CA ALA A 226 -22.45 8.02 4.37
C ALA A 226 -21.36 8.90 3.71
N ALA A 227 -20.26 8.31 3.27
CA ALA A 227 -19.20 9.03 2.56
C ALA A 227 -19.65 9.46 1.15
N LYS A 228 -20.31 8.57 0.41
CA LYS A 228 -20.87 8.89 -0.92
C LYS A 228 -21.83 10.07 -0.84
N ALA A 229 -22.75 10.05 0.13
CA ALA A 229 -23.69 11.14 0.35
C ALA A 229 -23.00 12.45 0.73
N LYS A 230 -21.99 12.39 1.60
CA LYS A 230 -21.24 13.58 2.06
C LYS A 230 -20.39 14.20 0.94
N LEU A 231 -19.77 13.38 0.10
CA LEU A 231 -18.85 13.82 -0.96
C LEU A 231 -19.58 14.11 -2.29
N GLY A 232 -20.78 13.57 -2.48
CA GLY A 232 -21.49 13.65 -3.76
C GLY A 232 -20.82 12.81 -4.86
N VAL A 233 -20.08 11.77 -4.50
CA VAL A 233 -19.33 10.90 -5.40
C VAL A 233 -19.78 9.45 -5.20
N ASP A 234 -20.03 8.75 -6.28
CA ASP A 234 -20.52 7.37 -6.29
C ASP A 234 -19.41 6.32 -6.07
N PHE A 235 -18.17 6.63 -6.39
CA PHE A 235 -17.03 5.71 -6.36
C PHE A 235 -17.22 4.48 -7.26
N HIS A 236 -17.88 4.65 -8.40
CA HIS A 236 -18.08 3.61 -9.39
C HIS A 236 -17.29 3.89 -10.67
N GLY A 237 -16.49 2.94 -11.12
CA GLY A 237 -15.71 3.04 -12.35
C GLY A 237 -14.40 2.25 -12.29
N GLU A 238 -13.59 2.42 -13.34
CA GLU A 238 -12.25 1.85 -13.41
C GLU A 238 -11.22 2.96 -13.23
N GLY A 239 -10.26 2.75 -12.31
CA GLY A 239 -9.11 3.62 -12.13
C GLY A 239 -8.01 3.31 -13.16
N PRO A 240 -7.13 4.28 -13.47
CA PRO A 240 -6.00 4.06 -14.36
C PRO A 240 -4.91 3.21 -13.71
N ASP A 241 -4.07 2.54 -14.53
CA ASP A 241 -2.76 2.10 -14.02
C ASP A 241 -1.98 3.33 -13.58
N LEU A 242 -1.45 3.31 -12.35
CA LEU A 242 -0.69 4.44 -11.82
C LEU A 242 0.40 4.00 -10.85
N SER A 243 1.43 4.80 -10.73
CA SER A 243 2.46 4.59 -9.70
C SER A 243 1.91 4.89 -8.31
N PRO A 244 2.30 4.13 -7.27
CA PRO A 244 1.78 4.28 -5.90
C PRO A 244 1.88 5.72 -5.35
N PHE A 245 2.91 6.48 -5.74
CA PHE A 245 3.09 7.86 -5.30
C PHE A 245 2.04 8.84 -5.87
N LEU A 246 1.27 8.43 -6.88
CA LEU A 246 0.15 9.20 -7.45
C LEU A 246 -1.22 8.77 -6.88
N LEU A 247 -1.29 7.65 -6.14
CA LEU A 247 -2.56 7.08 -5.71
C LEU A 247 -3.32 8.01 -4.73
N MET A 248 -2.61 8.67 -3.80
CA MET A 248 -3.24 9.63 -2.90
C MET A 248 -3.77 10.85 -3.66
N LYS A 249 -3.03 11.35 -4.64
CA LYS A 249 -3.50 12.43 -5.52
C LYS A 249 -4.73 12.01 -6.31
N TYR A 250 -4.73 10.81 -6.86
CA TYR A 250 -5.90 10.28 -7.59
C TYR A 250 -7.14 10.18 -6.70
N LEU A 251 -6.97 9.77 -5.41
CA LEU A 251 -8.05 9.82 -4.43
C LEU A 251 -8.59 11.24 -4.23
N PHE A 252 -7.70 12.22 -4.03
CA PHE A 252 -8.10 13.61 -3.82
C PHE A 252 -8.89 14.18 -5.00
N GLU A 253 -8.47 13.89 -6.25
CA GLU A 253 -9.23 14.26 -7.44
C GLU A 253 -10.61 13.57 -7.48
N THR A 254 -10.67 12.29 -7.13
CA THR A 254 -11.94 11.54 -7.07
C THR A 254 -12.90 12.15 -6.05
N MET A 255 -12.42 12.58 -4.90
CA MET A 255 -13.22 13.20 -3.85
C MET A 255 -13.49 14.71 -4.04
N GLY A 256 -12.83 15.35 -5.01
CA GLY A 256 -12.88 16.79 -5.19
C GLY A 256 -12.24 17.57 -4.04
N TRP A 257 -11.25 17.00 -3.37
CA TRP A 257 -10.56 17.64 -2.24
C TRP A 257 -9.46 18.58 -2.70
N PRO A 258 -9.15 19.62 -1.90
CA PRO A 258 -8.06 20.53 -2.22
C PRO A 258 -6.70 19.86 -2.08
N ASP A 259 -5.82 20.18 -3.03
CA ASP A 259 -4.47 19.65 -3.09
C ASP A 259 -3.54 20.21 -2.00
N ASP A 260 -2.62 19.37 -1.53
CA ASP A 260 -1.39 19.90 -0.95
C ASP A 260 -0.43 20.40 -2.07
N PRO A 261 0.64 21.13 -1.74
CA PRO A 261 1.57 21.66 -2.75
C PRO A 261 2.22 20.57 -3.63
N MET A 262 2.45 19.35 -3.12
CA MET A 262 3.00 18.27 -3.90
C MET A 262 1.97 17.69 -4.87
N MET A 263 0.73 17.54 -4.42
CA MET A 263 -0.38 17.05 -5.23
C MET A 263 -0.72 17.99 -6.40
N ALA A 264 -0.58 19.31 -6.21
CA ALA A 264 -0.79 20.28 -7.28
C ALA A 264 0.13 19.99 -8.48
N VAL A 265 1.37 19.60 -8.21
CA VAL A 265 2.31 19.19 -9.26
C VAL A 265 1.95 17.84 -9.86
N GLN A 266 1.52 16.88 -9.03
CA GLN A 266 1.12 15.56 -9.49
C GLN A 266 -0.10 15.60 -10.44
N SER A 267 -0.92 16.66 -10.37
CA SER A 267 -2.05 16.86 -11.29
C SER A 267 -1.64 16.83 -12.76
N ASP A 268 -0.48 17.40 -13.11
CA ASP A 268 -0.02 17.41 -14.50
C ASP A 268 0.46 16.02 -14.96
N TYR A 269 0.95 15.21 -14.03
CA TYR A 269 1.32 13.82 -14.31
C TYR A 269 0.09 12.94 -14.48
N LEU A 270 -0.90 13.02 -13.60
CA LEU A 270 -2.12 12.21 -13.70
C LEU A 270 -2.90 12.42 -14.99
N LYS A 271 -2.82 13.59 -15.61
CA LYS A 271 -3.51 13.87 -16.89
C LYS A 271 -3.03 12.95 -18.01
N ASN A 272 -1.74 12.66 -18.08
CA ASN A 272 -1.18 11.94 -19.23
C ASN A 272 -0.03 10.99 -18.91
N THR A 273 0.55 11.06 -17.70
CA THR A 273 1.71 10.24 -17.30
C THR A 273 1.42 9.58 -15.97
N THR A 274 0.80 8.41 -16.00
CA THR A 274 0.29 7.76 -14.78
C THR A 274 1.26 6.77 -14.16
N VAL A 275 2.23 6.26 -14.90
CA VAL A 275 3.27 5.36 -14.37
C VAL A 275 4.65 5.90 -14.68
N ILE A 276 5.48 5.99 -13.65
CA ILE A 276 6.93 6.26 -13.76
C ILE A 276 7.64 5.12 -13.03
N HIS A 277 8.20 4.19 -13.80
CA HIS A 277 8.97 3.06 -13.30
C HIS A 277 10.12 2.75 -14.26
N PRO A 278 11.28 3.42 -14.11
CA PRO A 278 12.40 3.22 -15.03
C PRO A 278 12.78 1.75 -15.20
N PRO A 279 13.05 1.26 -16.42
CA PRO A 279 13.22 2.06 -17.64
C PRO A 279 11.92 2.45 -18.37
N TYR A 280 10.74 2.13 -17.81
CA TYR A 280 9.44 2.36 -18.46
C TYR A 280 8.69 3.53 -17.85
N ILE A 281 7.88 4.17 -18.68
CA ILE A 281 6.91 5.19 -18.31
C ILE A 281 5.60 4.91 -19.07
N ARG A 282 4.45 5.14 -18.44
CA ARG A 282 3.15 5.09 -19.12
C ARG A 282 2.66 6.49 -19.36
N LYS A 283 2.68 6.91 -20.61
CA LYS A 283 2.24 8.23 -21.07
C LYS A 283 1.20 8.10 -22.15
N ASP A 284 0.14 8.91 -22.08
CA ASP A 284 -0.99 8.90 -23.02
C ASP A 284 -1.56 7.48 -23.23
N GLY A 285 -1.66 6.71 -22.14
CA GLY A 285 -2.17 5.34 -22.14
C GLY A 285 -1.22 4.27 -22.68
N LYS A 286 0.02 4.61 -23.04
CA LYS A 286 0.99 3.66 -23.64
C LYS A 286 2.29 3.60 -22.84
N TYR A 287 2.84 2.40 -22.68
CA TYR A 287 4.17 2.21 -22.12
C TYR A 287 5.25 2.57 -23.17
N GLN A 288 6.23 3.33 -22.73
CA GLN A 288 7.36 3.82 -23.52
C GLN A 288 8.65 3.63 -22.72
N VAL A 289 9.76 3.48 -23.44
CA VAL A 289 11.09 3.38 -22.82
C VAL A 289 11.66 4.79 -22.65
N LEU A 290 12.23 5.07 -21.48
CA LEU A 290 12.85 6.36 -21.16
C LEU A 290 14.14 6.60 -21.94
N GLU A 291 14.93 5.54 -22.16
CA GLU A 291 16.20 5.63 -22.87
C GLU A 291 16.03 6.18 -24.29
N GLY A 292 16.82 7.18 -24.64
CA GLY A 292 16.75 7.85 -25.94
C GLY A 292 15.60 8.84 -26.13
N ASN A 293 14.76 9.04 -25.09
CA ASN A 293 13.65 10.00 -25.14
C ASN A 293 13.91 11.18 -24.18
N GLU A 294 14.63 12.22 -24.70
CA GLU A 294 15.00 13.39 -23.89
C GLU A 294 13.82 14.11 -23.25
N SER A 295 12.67 14.16 -23.91
CA SER A 295 11.46 14.82 -23.36
C SER A 295 10.92 14.08 -22.13
N LEU A 296 10.89 12.74 -22.16
CA LEU A 296 10.47 11.92 -21.02
C LEU A 296 11.51 11.95 -19.89
N LEU A 297 12.80 11.92 -20.24
CA LEU A 297 13.89 12.04 -19.26
C LEU A 297 13.83 13.38 -18.53
N GLU A 298 13.60 14.47 -19.25
CA GLU A 298 13.49 15.81 -18.65
C GLU A 298 12.27 15.90 -17.71
N MET A 299 11.13 15.35 -18.10
CA MET A 299 9.95 15.29 -17.24
C MET A 299 10.22 14.54 -15.93
N VAL A 300 10.88 13.38 -15.99
CA VAL A 300 11.27 12.62 -14.78
C VAL A 300 12.28 13.40 -13.93
N ARG A 301 13.24 14.12 -14.56
CA ARG A 301 14.19 14.99 -13.83
C ARG A 301 13.46 16.11 -13.10
N GLN A 302 12.51 16.77 -13.74
CA GLN A 302 11.71 17.84 -13.12
C GLN A 302 10.96 17.32 -11.89
N TYR A 303 10.30 16.16 -12.00
CA TYR A 303 9.63 15.54 -10.86
C TYR A 303 10.61 15.28 -9.70
N ARG A 304 11.75 14.66 -10.00
CA ARG A 304 12.82 14.40 -9.01
C ARG A 304 13.41 15.66 -8.39
N CYS A 305 13.51 16.74 -9.12
CA CYS A 305 13.93 18.02 -8.57
C CYS A 305 12.94 18.53 -7.52
N MET A 306 11.65 18.41 -7.79
CA MET A 306 10.63 18.81 -6.81
C MET A 306 10.62 17.91 -5.57
N GLU A 307 10.76 16.61 -5.73
CA GLU A 307 10.94 15.68 -4.62
C GLU A 307 12.13 16.09 -3.75
N TYR A 308 13.26 16.43 -4.40
CA TYR A 308 14.45 16.91 -3.70
C TYR A 308 14.16 18.17 -2.87
N TYR A 309 13.52 19.17 -3.45
CA TYR A 309 13.16 20.39 -2.73
C TYR A 309 12.21 20.07 -1.58
N ARG A 310 11.18 19.28 -1.82
CA ARG A 310 10.19 18.92 -0.80
C ARG A 310 10.80 18.10 0.34
N ALA A 311 11.70 17.17 0.02
CA ALA A 311 12.40 16.37 1.03
C ALA A 311 13.37 17.17 1.91
N ASN A 312 13.91 18.29 1.39
CA ASN A 312 14.86 19.15 2.11
C ASN A 312 14.22 20.42 2.69
N GLU A 313 12.97 20.70 2.37
CA GLU A 313 12.23 21.81 2.96
C GLU A 313 11.96 21.53 4.44
N LYS A 314 12.20 22.52 5.30
CA LYS A 314 11.89 22.37 6.73
C LYS A 314 10.38 22.26 6.94
N VAL A 315 9.97 21.20 7.60
CA VAL A 315 8.60 21.04 8.04
C VAL A 315 8.31 22.12 9.10
N LYS A 316 7.32 22.96 8.85
CA LYS A 316 6.82 23.88 9.87
C LYS A 316 6.03 23.05 10.90
N LYS A 317 6.42 23.22 12.16
CA LYS A 317 5.70 22.62 13.31
C LYS A 317 4.37 23.33 13.54
#